data_035dc1989e702f0b4ee3c314593c986f
#
_entry.id   035dc1989e702f0b4ee3c314593c986f
#
_cell.length_a   1.000
_cell.length_b   1.000
_cell.length_c   1.000
_cell.angle_alpha   90.00
_cell.angle_beta   90.00
_cell.angle_gamma   90.00
#
_symmetry.space_group_name_H-M   'P 1'
#
loop_
_entity.id
_entity.type
_entity.pdbx_description
1 polymer ?
#
loop_
_entity_poly.entity_id
_entity_poly.type
_entity_poly.pdbx_seq_one_letter_code
_entity_poly.pdbx_strand_id
1 'polypeptide(L)'
;MLSLLISMWFGQYFIKWMKMRNISETQRDASIDPYGVDKKGVPTMGGIIILIATLVPCLLLGRLRNIYMLLMLGTTVWLGLIGFVDDYIKMNISKDGLRPIYKLVGQASLGLIIGLTLWLSPDAVIRENITTINKGTTEVVIHKSEPVKSTITTIPFVKNNNLSYSNIFSFLGRYRTAAGWIFFVLMVTFVVMAVSNGSNLNDGMDGMCAGNSAIMGIALAILAYVSSHIALASYLNIMYIPGSEELVIFLLAFVGALVGFLWYNAYPAQVFMGDTGSLPVGGIIAVTAIIIHKELLIPVICFVFLAESVSVILQTRYAKMGNRRGLKWRVFKRAPIHDAFRVKPGQIPSDFKILLNWPHGCWLESKITTRFWIVSIIMAALAIVTLKIR
;
A
#
# COMPACT_ATOMS: atom_id res chain seq x y z
N MET A 1 -2.27 20.35 -3.90
CA MET A 1 -1.82 21.57 -3.20
C MET A 1 -2.53 21.75 -1.86
N LEU A 2 -3.87 21.83 -1.78
CA LEU A 2 -4.61 22.03 -0.53
C LEU A 2 -4.21 21.01 0.55
N SER A 3 -4.20 19.72 0.21
CA SER A 3 -3.81 18.63 1.10
C SER A 3 -2.38 18.79 1.67
N LEU A 4 -1.42 19.15 0.83
CA LEU A 4 -0.04 19.42 1.24
C LEU A 4 0.02 20.57 2.27
N LEU A 5 -0.66 21.68 1.98
CA LEU A 5 -0.72 22.84 2.88
C LEU A 5 -1.38 22.49 4.22
N ILE A 6 -2.50 21.73 4.18
CA ILE A 6 -3.16 21.25 5.40
C ILE A 6 -2.21 20.36 6.21
N SER A 7 -1.51 19.43 5.57
CA SER A 7 -0.57 18.53 6.23
C SER A 7 0.56 19.30 6.91
N MET A 8 1.15 20.28 6.23
CA MET A 8 2.22 21.11 6.79
C MET A 8 1.71 22.02 7.92
N TRP A 9 0.58 22.70 7.72
CA TRP A 9 0.04 23.61 8.72
C TRP A 9 -0.48 22.86 9.96
N PHE A 10 -1.36 21.88 9.77
CA PHE A 10 -1.91 21.09 10.87
C PHE A 10 -0.83 20.27 11.58
N GLY A 11 0.14 19.73 10.84
CA GLY A 11 1.24 18.93 11.39
C GLY A 11 2.03 19.68 12.45
N GLN A 12 2.33 20.95 12.24
CA GLN A 12 3.06 21.78 13.21
C GLN A 12 2.31 21.87 14.55
N TYR A 13 1.00 22.14 14.50
CA TYR A 13 0.18 22.27 15.71
C TYR A 13 -0.01 20.92 16.40
N PHE A 14 -0.24 19.87 15.63
CA PHE A 14 -0.43 18.52 16.15
C PHE A 14 0.83 18.01 16.87
N ILE A 15 2.01 18.16 16.26
CA ILE A 15 3.28 17.75 16.88
C ILE A 15 3.54 18.53 18.18
N LYS A 16 3.30 19.84 18.18
CA LYS A 16 3.43 20.66 19.39
C LYS A 16 2.47 20.19 20.49
N TRP A 17 1.21 19.94 20.14
CA TRP A 17 0.20 19.46 21.08
C TRP A 17 0.57 18.07 21.67
N MET A 18 1.04 17.14 20.85
CA MET A 18 1.49 15.82 21.30
C MET A 18 2.69 15.89 22.25
N LYS A 19 3.67 16.76 21.95
CA LYS A 19 4.83 17.00 22.82
C LYS A 19 4.43 17.58 24.18
N MET A 20 3.48 18.53 24.21
CA MET A 20 2.97 19.09 25.48
C MET A 20 2.25 18.06 26.35
N ARG A 21 1.67 17.02 25.75
CA ARG A 21 1.00 15.92 26.44
C ARG A 21 1.94 14.78 26.84
N ASN A 22 3.26 14.89 26.54
CA ASN A 22 4.25 13.82 26.73
C ASN A 22 3.86 12.49 26.07
N ILE A 23 3.13 12.57 24.95
CA ILE A 23 2.69 11.42 24.18
C ILE A 23 3.83 11.05 23.23
N SER A 24 4.70 10.14 23.67
CA SER A 24 5.82 9.64 22.88
C SER A 24 5.88 8.12 22.94
N GLU A 25 6.36 7.51 21.88
CA GLU A 25 6.60 6.07 21.87
C GLU A 25 7.74 5.73 22.84
N THR A 26 7.57 4.67 23.64
CA THR A 26 8.65 4.10 24.44
C THR A 26 9.70 3.56 23.48
N GLN A 27 10.92 4.04 23.61
CA GLN A 27 12.06 3.74 22.74
C GLN A 27 12.10 2.26 22.32
N ARG A 28 12.10 2.00 21.02
CA ARG A 28 12.70 0.77 20.48
C ARG A 28 14.17 0.79 20.89
N ASP A 29 14.71 -0.37 21.31
CA ASP A 29 16.06 -0.50 21.84
C ASP A 29 17.08 0.41 21.15
N ALA A 30 17.76 1.27 21.91
CA ALA A 30 18.83 2.15 21.41
C ALA A 30 20.00 1.39 20.73
N SER A 31 20.04 0.06 20.92
CA SER A 31 20.96 -0.84 20.23
C SER A 31 20.69 -0.99 18.73
N ILE A 32 19.55 -0.46 18.22
CA ILE A 32 19.12 -0.67 16.84
C ILE A 32 19.67 0.40 15.90
N ASP A 33 19.84 1.64 16.37
CA ASP A 33 20.42 2.72 15.56
C ASP A 33 21.85 3.07 15.99
N PRO A 34 22.85 2.58 15.27
CA PRO A 34 24.25 2.76 15.64
C PRO A 34 24.79 4.18 15.43
N TYR A 35 24.15 4.99 14.63
CA TYR A 35 24.50 6.39 14.37
C TYR A 35 23.48 7.33 15.00
N GLY A 36 22.69 6.80 15.95
CA GLY A 36 21.41 7.29 16.39
C GLY A 36 21.41 8.72 16.90
N VAL A 37 20.64 9.53 16.23
CA VAL A 37 19.99 10.67 16.86
C VAL A 37 19.06 10.12 17.95
N ASP A 38 19.14 10.66 19.15
CA ASP A 38 18.26 10.27 20.24
C ASP A 38 16.80 10.55 19.85
N LYS A 39 16.04 9.49 19.59
CA LYS A 39 14.62 9.56 19.20
C LYS A 39 13.67 9.58 20.39
N LYS A 40 14.21 9.75 21.62
CA LYS A 40 13.40 9.90 22.83
C LYS A 40 12.51 11.12 22.72
N GLY A 41 11.23 10.93 23.04
CA GLY A 41 10.26 12.04 23.06
C GLY A 41 9.70 12.42 21.69
N VAL A 42 10.02 11.66 20.62
CA VAL A 42 9.35 11.85 19.33
C VAL A 42 7.92 11.30 19.43
N PRO A 43 6.89 12.13 19.16
CA PRO A 43 5.50 11.70 19.22
C PRO A 43 5.19 10.67 18.12
N THR A 44 4.29 9.74 18.43
CA THR A 44 3.70 8.79 17.48
C THR A 44 2.31 9.24 17.02
N MET A 45 1.56 8.41 16.28
CA MET A 45 0.23 8.71 15.73
C MET A 45 0.20 9.86 14.70
N GLY A 46 1.33 10.14 14.05
CA GLY A 46 1.42 11.15 12.98
C GLY A 46 0.51 10.84 11.78
N GLY A 47 0.03 9.60 11.67
CA GLY A 47 -0.97 9.20 10.69
C GLY A 47 -2.23 10.07 10.71
N ILE A 48 -2.62 10.65 11.85
CA ILE A 48 -3.74 11.58 11.94
C ILE A 48 -3.55 12.79 11.01
N ILE A 49 -2.32 13.28 10.85
CA ILE A 49 -1.99 14.38 9.94
C ILE A 49 -2.32 13.96 8.50
N ILE A 50 -1.91 12.76 8.10
CA ILE A 50 -2.16 12.21 6.75
C ILE A 50 -3.67 12.03 6.52
N LEU A 51 -4.38 11.45 7.50
CA LEU A 51 -5.82 11.22 7.41
C LEU A 51 -6.60 12.52 7.22
N ILE A 52 -6.37 13.53 8.07
CA ILE A 52 -7.06 14.83 7.99
C ILE A 52 -6.71 15.53 6.68
N ALA A 53 -5.42 15.57 6.31
CA ALA A 53 -4.96 16.22 5.10
C ALA A 53 -5.44 15.53 3.81
N THR A 54 -5.81 14.25 3.86
CA THR A 54 -6.43 13.52 2.75
C THR A 54 -7.94 13.71 2.73
N LEU A 55 -8.61 13.49 3.88
CA LEU A 55 -10.06 13.49 3.97
C LEU A 55 -10.67 14.88 3.72
N VAL A 56 -10.11 15.94 4.31
CA VAL A 56 -10.68 17.30 4.20
C VAL A 56 -10.77 17.78 2.75
N PRO A 57 -9.71 17.72 1.92
CA PRO A 57 -9.82 18.11 0.51
C PRO A 57 -10.78 17.21 -0.28
N CYS A 58 -10.81 15.91 0.00
CA CYS A 58 -11.72 14.98 -0.69
C CYS A 58 -13.19 15.26 -0.36
N LEU A 59 -13.51 15.62 0.88
CA LEU A 59 -14.86 16.00 1.30
C LEU A 59 -15.31 17.34 0.71
N LEU A 60 -14.36 18.27 0.48
CA LEU A 60 -14.65 19.59 -0.08
C LEU A 60 -14.74 19.61 -1.61
N LEU A 61 -13.90 18.82 -2.29
CA LEU A 61 -13.70 18.90 -3.74
C LEU A 61 -14.18 17.67 -4.50
N GLY A 62 -14.33 16.51 -3.81
CA GLY A 62 -14.72 15.26 -4.43
C GLY A 62 -16.23 15.11 -4.60
N ARG A 63 -16.65 14.33 -5.58
CA ARG A 63 -18.05 13.94 -5.77
C ARG A 63 -18.43 12.81 -4.81
N LEU A 64 -19.03 13.16 -3.67
CA LEU A 64 -19.39 12.21 -2.60
C LEU A 64 -20.45 11.17 -3.01
N ARG A 65 -21.14 11.37 -4.15
CA ARG A 65 -22.07 10.36 -4.69
C ARG A 65 -21.37 9.30 -5.55
N ASN A 66 -20.08 9.49 -5.86
CA ASN A 66 -19.31 8.51 -6.61
C ASN A 66 -18.95 7.33 -5.71
N ILE A 67 -19.24 6.10 -6.17
CA ILE A 67 -19.01 4.88 -5.39
C ILE A 67 -17.52 4.67 -5.07
N TYR A 68 -16.63 5.00 -5.99
CA TYR A 68 -15.19 4.85 -5.80
C TYR A 68 -14.65 5.83 -4.76
N MET A 69 -15.14 7.08 -4.79
CA MET A 69 -14.81 8.07 -3.76
C MET A 69 -15.27 7.60 -2.37
N LEU A 70 -16.51 7.07 -2.26
CA LEU A 70 -17.03 6.55 -1.00
C LEU A 70 -16.21 5.36 -0.47
N LEU A 71 -15.81 4.43 -1.36
CA LEU A 71 -14.94 3.32 -0.99
C LEU A 71 -13.58 3.79 -0.47
N MET A 72 -12.98 4.81 -1.11
CA MET A 72 -11.70 5.35 -0.68
C MET A 72 -11.80 6.08 0.66
N LEU A 73 -12.83 6.91 0.86
CA LEU A 73 -13.09 7.58 2.14
C LEU A 73 -13.36 6.56 3.25
N GLY A 74 -14.21 5.57 2.97
CA GLY A 74 -14.51 4.47 3.89
C GLY A 74 -13.27 3.67 4.28
N THR A 75 -12.41 3.32 3.31
CA THR A 75 -11.13 2.64 3.55
C THR A 75 -10.23 3.45 4.47
N THR A 76 -10.11 4.75 4.21
CA THR A 76 -9.25 5.66 4.97
C THR A 76 -9.71 5.76 6.42
N VAL A 77 -11.00 5.95 6.64
CA VAL A 77 -11.58 6.05 7.99
C VAL A 77 -11.51 4.71 8.72
N TRP A 78 -11.91 3.61 8.07
CA TRP A 78 -11.95 2.28 8.69
C TRP A 78 -10.59 1.81 9.19
N LEU A 79 -9.58 1.83 8.31
CA LEU A 79 -8.23 1.42 8.69
C LEU A 79 -7.54 2.44 9.60
N GLY A 80 -7.86 3.73 9.43
CA GLY A 80 -7.41 4.77 10.34
C GLY A 80 -7.91 4.57 11.76
N LEU A 81 -9.17 4.16 11.94
CA LEU A 81 -9.72 3.84 13.26
C LEU A 81 -9.07 2.60 13.87
N ILE A 82 -8.84 1.54 13.10
CA ILE A 82 -8.14 0.34 13.59
C ILE A 82 -6.74 0.70 14.05
N GLY A 83 -5.99 1.45 13.23
CA GLY A 83 -4.64 1.90 13.58
C GLY A 83 -4.63 2.83 14.79
N PHE A 84 -5.60 3.75 14.88
CA PHE A 84 -5.76 4.65 16.01
C PHE A 84 -6.00 3.88 17.32
N VAL A 85 -6.89 2.89 17.32
CA VAL A 85 -7.13 2.04 18.49
C VAL A 85 -5.88 1.27 18.90
N ASP A 86 -5.13 0.76 17.91
CA ASP A 86 -3.87 0.06 18.18
C ASP A 86 -2.83 0.97 18.85
N ASP A 87 -2.58 2.14 18.25
CA ASP A 87 -1.62 3.11 18.79
C ASP A 87 -2.07 3.63 20.18
N TYR A 88 -3.38 3.84 20.37
CA TYR A 88 -3.93 4.25 21.66
C TYR A 88 -3.70 3.19 22.75
N ILE A 89 -3.90 1.90 22.42
CA ILE A 89 -3.64 0.79 23.33
C ILE A 89 -2.14 0.69 23.66
N LYS A 90 -1.27 0.84 22.65
CA LYS A 90 0.19 0.83 22.84
C LYS A 90 0.66 1.92 23.81
N MET A 91 0.03 3.08 23.78
CA MET A 91 0.43 4.20 24.64
C MET A 91 -0.14 4.11 26.07
N ASN A 92 -1.38 3.64 26.24
CA ASN A 92 -2.09 3.78 27.50
C ASN A 92 -2.29 2.46 28.27
N ILE A 93 -2.27 1.30 27.58
CA ILE A 93 -2.71 0.03 28.18
C ILE A 93 -1.59 -1.03 28.14
N SER A 94 -1.06 -1.33 26.95
CA SER A 94 -0.08 -2.41 26.74
C SER A 94 0.85 -2.09 25.59
N LYS A 95 2.16 -2.27 25.80
CA LYS A 95 3.18 -2.05 24.75
C LYS A 95 3.00 -2.93 23.51
N ASP A 96 2.29 -4.04 23.62
CA ASP A 96 2.04 -4.97 22.51
C ASP A 96 0.90 -4.49 21.57
N GLY A 97 0.11 -3.50 22.01
CA GLY A 97 -1.01 -2.98 21.23
C GLY A 97 -2.17 -3.95 21.09
N LEU A 98 -2.92 -3.81 20.00
CA LEU A 98 -4.05 -4.67 19.66
C LEU A 98 -3.54 -6.06 19.20
N ARG A 99 -4.19 -7.13 19.68
CA ARG A 99 -3.82 -8.49 19.25
C ARG A 99 -3.90 -8.61 17.73
N PRO A 100 -2.90 -9.24 17.06
CA PRO A 100 -2.84 -9.29 15.58
C PRO A 100 -4.11 -9.81 14.91
N ILE A 101 -4.83 -10.73 15.56
CA ILE A 101 -6.07 -11.30 15.02
C ILE A 101 -7.17 -10.24 14.83
N TYR A 102 -7.30 -9.27 15.75
CA TYR A 102 -8.31 -8.23 15.62
C TYR A 102 -8.00 -7.26 14.48
N LYS A 103 -6.72 -6.95 14.25
CA LYS A 103 -6.29 -6.18 13.07
C LYS A 103 -6.64 -6.91 11.77
N LEU A 104 -6.32 -8.20 11.71
CA LEU A 104 -6.61 -9.04 10.54
C LEU A 104 -8.12 -9.14 10.29
N VAL A 105 -8.94 -9.33 11.32
CA VAL A 105 -10.40 -9.36 11.19
C VAL A 105 -10.93 -8.01 10.67
N GLY A 106 -10.43 -6.89 11.21
CA GLY A 106 -10.82 -5.57 10.75
C GLY A 106 -10.42 -5.28 9.30
N GLN A 107 -9.25 -5.73 8.86
CA GLN A 107 -8.80 -5.62 7.46
C GLN A 107 -9.61 -6.55 6.54
N ALA A 108 -9.88 -7.78 6.98
CA ALA A 108 -10.66 -8.74 6.21
C ALA A 108 -12.11 -8.28 6.04
N SER A 109 -12.74 -7.73 7.08
CA SER A 109 -14.10 -7.17 6.98
C SER A 109 -14.18 -6.02 5.99
N LEU A 110 -13.18 -5.13 5.97
CA LEU A 110 -13.10 -4.07 4.96
C LEU A 110 -12.96 -4.66 3.56
N GLY A 111 -12.05 -5.62 3.36
CA GLY A 111 -11.85 -6.28 2.07
C GLY A 111 -13.13 -6.96 1.56
N LEU A 112 -13.87 -7.62 2.44
CA LEU A 112 -15.18 -8.20 2.12
C LEU A 112 -16.20 -7.13 1.72
N ILE A 113 -16.31 -6.03 2.47
CA ILE A 113 -17.21 -4.92 2.16
C ILE A 113 -16.88 -4.35 0.77
N ILE A 114 -15.59 -4.09 0.48
CA ILE A 114 -15.17 -3.56 -0.82
C ILE A 114 -15.48 -4.55 -1.95
N GLY A 115 -15.09 -5.81 -1.79
CA GLY A 115 -15.32 -6.83 -2.81
C GLY A 115 -16.81 -7.05 -3.10
N LEU A 116 -17.65 -7.10 -2.06
CA LEU A 116 -19.09 -7.20 -2.20
C LEU A 116 -19.71 -5.94 -2.83
N THR A 117 -19.23 -4.74 -2.46
CA THR A 117 -19.71 -3.49 -3.06
C THR A 117 -19.39 -3.45 -4.55
N LEU A 118 -18.17 -3.81 -4.97
CA LEU A 118 -17.79 -3.88 -6.38
C LEU A 118 -18.59 -4.95 -7.15
N TRP A 119 -18.95 -6.04 -6.49
CA TRP A 119 -19.80 -7.07 -7.11
C TRP A 119 -21.26 -6.63 -7.25
N LEU A 120 -21.86 -6.06 -6.19
CA LEU A 120 -23.30 -5.86 -6.12
C LEU A 120 -23.74 -4.47 -6.63
N SER A 121 -22.92 -3.44 -6.47
CA SER A 121 -23.29 -2.08 -6.86
C SER A 121 -23.45 -1.94 -8.38
N PRO A 122 -24.57 -1.35 -8.86
CA PRO A 122 -24.77 -1.10 -10.28
C PRO A 122 -23.81 -0.06 -10.86
N ASP A 123 -23.21 0.79 -10.02
CA ASP A 123 -22.32 1.87 -10.44
C ASP A 123 -20.87 1.41 -10.63
N ALA A 124 -20.50 0.23 -10.09
CA ALA A 124 -19.18 -0.36 -10.27
C ALA A 124 -19.11 -1.16 -11.57
N VAL A 125 -18.79 -0.49 -12.68
CA VAL A 125 -18.81 -1.03 -14.03
C VAL A 125 -17.55 -0.69 -14.79
N ILE A 126 -17.22 -1.51 -15.76
CA ILE A 126 -16.15 -1.28 -16.73
C ILE A 126 -16.69 -1.27 -18.16
N ARG A 127 -15.95 -0.68 -19.08
CA ARG A 127 -16.18 -0.89 -20.51
C ARG A 127 -15.03 -1.71 -21.08
N GLU A 128 -15.37 -2.89 -21.56
CA GLU A 128 -14.41 -3.80 -22.17
C GLU A 128 -13.96 -3.28 -23.54
N ASN A 129 -12.71 -3.50 -23.89
CA ASN A 129 -12.18 -3.22 -25.20
C ASN A 129 -12.62 -4.33 -26.17
N ILE A 130 -13.17 -3.94 -27.31
CA ILE A 130 -13.39 -4.83 -28.43
C ILE A 130 -12.33 -4.48 -29.48
N THR A 131 -11.42 -5.42 -29.74
CA THR A 131 -10.46 -5.27 -30.83
C THR A 131 -11.13 -5.69 -32.11
N THR A 132 -11.46 -4.76 -32.99
CA THR A 132 -11.90 -5.05 -34.35
C THR A 132 -10.68 -5.04 -35.24
N ILE A 133 -10.29 -6.22 -35.75
CA ILE A 133 -9.23 -6.32 -36.77
C ILE A 133 -9.81 -5.91 -38.08
N ASN A 134 -9.61 -4.66 -38.50
CA ASN A 134 -9.85 -4.26 -39.89
C ASN A 134 -8.66 -4.73 -40.75
N LYS A 135 -8.94 -5.43 -41.83
CA LYS A 135 -7.98 -5.90 -42.83
C LYS A 135 -7.28 -4.71 -43.50
N GLY A 136 -6.25 -4.20 -42.89
CA GLY A 136 -5.44 -3.10 -43.42
C GLY A 136 -4.98 -2.11 -42.35
N THR A 137 -3.89 -2.33 -41.72
CA THR A 137 -2.92 -1.39 -41.10
C THR A 137 -3.27 -0.64 -39.83
N THR A 138 -4.47 -0.65 -39.26
CA THR A 138 -4.69 0.02 -37.96
C THR A 138 -5.63 -0.79 -37.07
N GLU A 139 -5.13 -1.23 -35.92
CA GLU A 139 -6.00 -1.78 -34.86
C GLU A 139 -6.81 -0.65 -34.25
N VAL A 140 -8.11 -0.58 -34.54
CA VAL A 140 -9.03 0.34 -33.87
C VAL A 140 -9.62 -0.39 -32.66
N VAL A 141 -9.25 0.02 -31.47
CA VAL A 141 -9.87 -0.46 -30.24
C VAL A 141 -11.19 0.28 -30.04
N ILE A 142 -12.29 -0.44 -30.13
CA ILE A 142 -13.62 0.09 -29.86
C ILE A 142 -14.07 -0.39 -28.50
N HIS A 143 -14.39 0.53 -27.60
CA HIS A 143 -15.04 0.17 -26.34
C HIS A 143 -16.49 -0.22 -26.57
N LYS A 144 -16.97 -1.25 -25.85
CA LYS A 144 -18.40 -1.53 -25.81
C LYS A 144 -19.15 -0.27 -25.38
N SER A 145 -20.21 0.05 -26.06
CA SER A 145 -21.07 1.22 -25.76
C SER A 145 -21.72 1.10 -24.38
N GLU A 146 -22.02 -0.12 -23.94
CA GLU A 146 -22.67 -0.39 -22.66
C GLU A 146 -21.66 -0.80 -21.58
N PRO A 147 -21.77 -0.19 -20.37
CA PRO A 147 -20.98 -0.61 -19.22
C PRO A 147 -21.42 -2.00 -18.74
N VAL A 148 -20.46 -2.86 -18.45
CA VAL A 148 -20.69 -4.24 -17.98
C VAL A 148 -19.98 -4.50 -16.66
N LYS A 149 -20.56 -5.39 -15.86
CA LYS A 149 -19.87 -5.95 -14.70
C LYS A 149 -18.95 -7.06 -15.15
N SER A 150 -17.69 -6.98 -14.77
CA SER A 150 -16.72 -7.97 -15.20
C SER A 150 -15.71 -8.29 -14.09
N THR A 151 -15.27 -9.53 -14.05
CA THR A 151 -14.19 -10.01 -13.18
C THR A 151 -12.85 -10.01 -13.92
N ILE A 152 -12.73 -9.20 -14.96
CA ILE A 152 -11.51 -9.10 -15.77
C ILE A 152 -10.51 -8.21 -15.05
N THR A 153 -9.27 -8.68 -14.92
CA THR A 153 -8.12 -7.91 -14.45
C THR A 153 -7.03 -7.86 -15.50
N THR A 154 -6.15 -6.87 -15.37
CA THR A 154 -5.00 -6.73 -16.26
C THR A 154 -3.82 -7.56 -15.76
N ILE A 155 -3.24 -8.41 -16.65
CA ILE A 155 -1.99 -9.12 -16.37
C ILE A 155 -0.83 -8.28 -16.89
N PRO A 156 0.15 -7.94 -16.04
CA PRO A 156 1.37 -7.28 -16.49
C PRO A 156 2.20 -8.22 -17.41
N PHE A 157 2.91 -7.64 -18.37
CA PHE A 157 3.87 -8.33 -19.26
C PHE A 157 3.29 -9.35 -20.27
N VAL A 158 1.98 -9.47 -20.42
CA VAL A 158 1.35 -10.44 -21.33
C VAL A 158 0.58 -9.73 -22.44
N LYS A 159 0.72 -10.22 -23.66
CA LYS A 159 -0.06 -9.74 -24.82
C LYS A 159 -1.56 -10.03 -24.60
N ASN A 160 -2.42 -9.06 -24.93
CA ASN A 160 -3.87 -9.09 -24.69
C ASN A 160 -4.30 -9.06 -23.21
N ASN A 161 -3.42 -8.77 -22.32
CA ASN A 161 -3.47 -8.31 -20.91
C ASN A 161 -4.72 -8.62 -20.06
N ASN A 162 -5.67 -9.42 -20.47
CA ASN A 162 -6.94 -9.59 -19.78
C ASN A 162 -7.09 -11.00 -19.23
N LEU A 163 -7.15 -11.12 -17.90
CA LEU A 163 -7.50 -12.35 -17.20
C LEU A 163 -8.93 -12.22 -16.65
N SER A 164 -9.83 -13.08 -17.08
CA SER A 164 -11.14 -13.21 -16.45
C SER A 164 -11.09 -14.27 -15.37
N TYR A 165 -11.37 -13.88 -14.13
CA TYR A 165 -11.47 -14.88 -13.04
C TYR A 165 -12.56 -15.91 -13.30
N SER A 166 -13.65 -15.54 -13.96
CA SER A 166 -14.70 -16.48 -14.35
C SER A 166 -14.19 -17.58 -15.31
N ASN A 167 -13.19 -17.25 -16.16
CA ASN A 167 -12.63 -18.23 -17.09
C ASN A 167 -11.72 -19.25 -16.41
N ILE A 168 -11.13 -18.93 -15.27
CA ILE A 168 -10.36 -19.90 -14.45
C ILE A 168 -11.28 -21.04 -13.99
N PHE A 169 -12.55 -20.75 -13.74
CA PHE A 169 -13.56 -21.71 -13.27
C PHE A 169 -14.45 -22.22 -14.39
N SER A 170 -13.96 -22.25 -15.66
CA SER A 170 -14.72 -22.75 -16.81
C SER A 170 -15.20 -24.20 -16.64
N PHE A 171 -14.49 -25.02 -15.87
CA PHE A 171 -14.84 -26.40 -15.55
C PHE A 171 -16.11 -26.53 -14.68
N LEU A 172 -16.58 -25.46 -14.03
CA LEU A 172 -17.81 -25.42 -13.24
C LEU A 172 -19.08 -25.12 -14.07
N GLY A 173 -18.96 -24.98 -15.40
CA GLY A 173 -20.07 -24.79 -16.31
C GLY A 173 -20.98 -23.62 -15.90
N ARG A 174 -22.22 -23.91 -15.49
CA ARG A 174 -23.22 -22.91 -15.10
C ARG A 174 -22.77 -22.00 -13.94
N TYR A 175 -21.96 -22.50 -13.03
CA TYR A 175 -21.54 -21.77 -11.82
C TYR A 175 -20.26 -20.95 -12.01
N ARG A 176 -19.65 -20.95 -13.21
CA ARG A 176 -18.37 -20.26 -13.48
C ARG A 176 -18.37 -18.79 -13.10
N THR A 177 -19.45 -18.07 -13.39
CA THR A 177 -19.55 -16.63 -13.12
C THR A 177 -19.63 -16.35 -11.62
N ALA A 178 -20.46 -17.12 -10.89
CA ALA A 178 -20.56 -16.99 -9.44
C ALA A 178 -19.22 -17.33 -8.75
N ALA A 179 -18.55 -18.42 -9.18
CA ALA A 179 -17.24 -18.79 -8.68
C ALA A 179 -16.18 -17.71 -8.95
N GLY A 180 -16.21 -17.10 -10.14
CA GLY A 180 -15.33 -15.98 -10.48
C GLY A 180 -15.50 -14.77 -9.56
N TRP A 181 -16.74 -14.41 -9.22
CA TRP A 181 -17.03 -13.32 -8.30
C TRP A 181 -16.62 -13.63 -6.85
N ILE A 182 -16.90 -14.85 -6.38
CA ILE A 182 -16.45 -15.29 -5.06
C ILE A 182 -14.92 -15.22 -4.96
N PHE A 183 -14.23 -15.73 -5.99
CA PHE A 183 -12.78 -15.66 -6.04
C PHE A 183 -12.27 -14.21 -6.07
N PHE A 184 -12.93 -13.30 -6.82
CA PHE A 184 -12.61 -11.89 -6.82
C PHE A 184 -12.73 -11.28 -5.41
N VAL A 185 -13.83 -11.53 -4.70
CA VAL A 185 -14.02 -11.02 -3.32
C VAL A 185 -12.92 -11.53 -2.38
N LEU A 186 -12.56 -12.81 -2.49
CA LEU A 186 -11.47 -13.39 -1.69
C LEU A 186 -10.11 -12.75 -2.05
N MET A 187 -9.85 -12.53 -3.35
CA MET A 187 -8.63 -11.85 -3.82
C MET A 187 -8.56 -10.40 -3.30
N VAL A 188 -9.66 -9.64 -3.38
CA VAL A 188 -9.77 -8.29 -2.82
C VAL A 188 -9.43 -8.30 -1.34
N THR A 189 -10.04 -9.21 -0.58
CA THR A 189 -9.81 -9.34 0.86
C THR A 189 -8.35 -9.64 1.16
N PHE A 190 -7.75 -10.59 0.45
CA PHE A 190 -6.34 -10.95 0.59
C PHE A 190 -5.41 -9.76 0.28
N VAL A 191 -5.67 -9.04 -0.81
CA VAL A 191 -4.85 -7.91 -1.26
C VAL A 191 -4.90 -6.77 -0.25
N VAL A 192 -6.10 -6.41 0.25
CA VAL A 192 -6.25 -5.37 1.29
C VAL A 192 -5.45 -5.73 2.54
N MET A 193 -5.55 -6.98 3.01
CA MET A 193 -4.79 -7.46 4.16
C MET A 193 -3.28 -7.43 3.90
N ALA A 194 -2.84 -7.95 2.75
CA ALA A 194 -1.42 -8.07 2.41
C ALA A 194 -0.74 -6.72 2.30
N VAL A 195 -1.34 -5.77 1.57
CA VAL A 195 -0.74 -4.45 1.32
C VAL A 195 -0.81 -3.57 2.55
N SER A 196 -1.92 -3.61 3.32
CA SER A 196 -2.04 -2.86 4.58
C SER A 196 -0.99 -3.32 5.60
N ASN A 197 -0.79 -4.63 5.77
CA ASN A 197 0.27 -5.13 6.65
C ASN A 197 1.67 -4.90 6.08
N GLY A 198 1.86 -4.96 4.75
CA GLY A 198 3.12 -4.65 4.09
C GLY A 198 3.55 -3.20 4.30
N SER A 199 2.60 -2.26 4.22
CA SER A 199 2.82 -0.85 4.55
C SER A 199 3.22 -0.66 6.00
N ASN A 200 2.55 -1.36 6.93
CA ASN A 200 2.87 -1.31 8.35
C ASN A 200 4.29 -1.84 8.65
N LEU A 201 4.71 -2.93 7.99
CA LEU A 201 6.09 -3.42 8.09
C LEU A 201 7.12 -2.45 7.49
N ASN A 202 6.73 -1.63 6.51
CA ASN A 202 7.59 -0.64 5.89
C ASN A 202 7.73 0.65 6.72
N ASP A 203 6.91 0.84 7.76
CA ASP A 203 6.99 1.97 8.70
C ASP A 203 8.02 1.75 9.82
N GLY A 204 9.19 1.24 9.45
CA GLY A 204 10.29 0.94 10.39
C GLY A 204 11.40 1.99 10.43
N MET A 205 11.39 2.95 9.51
CA MET A 205 12.41 4.02 9.37
C MET A 205 11.79 5.36 9.03
N ASP A 206 12.48 6.43 9.44
CA ASP A 206 12.07 7.80 9.18
C ASP A 206 11.88 8.06 7.69
N GLY A 207 10.69 8.51 7.29
CA GLY A 207 10.33 8.85 5.93
C GLY A 207 10.17 7.70 4.94
N MET A 208 10.47 6.46 5.35
CA MET A 208 10.50 5.33 4.41
C MET A 208 9.09 4.97 3.91
N CYS A 209 8.15 4.74 4.81
CA CYS A 209 6.78 4.39 4.45
C CYS A 209 6.09 5.52 3.69
N ALA A 210 6.17 6.75 4.20
CA ALA A 210 5.53 7.91 3.57
C ALA A 210 6.08 8.19 2.16
N GLY A 211 7.41 8.12 1.96
CA GLY A 211 8.02 8.37 0.66
C GLY A 211 7.74 7.27 -0.36
N ASN A 212 7.88 6.00 0.03
CA ASN A 212 7.55 4.88 -0.84
C ASN A 212 6.07 4.95 -1.27
N SER A 213 5.18 5.23 -0.32
CA SER A 213 3.74 5.32 -0.59
C SER A 213 3.36 6.51 -1.46
N ALA A 214 4.05 7.64 -1.32
CA ALA A 214 3.85 8.79 -2.21
C ALA A 214 4.22 8.44 -3.67
N ILE A 215 5.33 7.73 -3.88
CA ILE A 215 5.76 7.26 -5.21
C ILE A 215 4.74 6.28 -5.79
N MET A 216 4.29 5.30 -4.99
CA MET A 216 3.24 4.33 -5.39
C MET A 216 1.92 5.05 -5.69
N GLY A 217 1.54 6.04 -4.88
CA GLY A 217 0.34 6.85 -5.07
C GLY A 217 0.37 7.65 -6.38
N ILE A 218 1.51 8.21 -6.77
CA ILE A 218 1.69 8.89 -8.06
C ILE A 218 1.49 7.91 -9.22
N ALA A 219 2.12 6.72 -9.14
CA ALA A 219 1.96 5.71 -10.18
C ALA A 219 0.50 5.28 -10.33
N LEU A 220 -0.20 5.03 -9.22
CA LEU A 220 -1.62 4.68 -9.23
C LEU A 220 -2.50 5.83 -9.73
N ALA A 221 -2.16 7.10 -9.42
CA ALA A 221 -2.87 8.26 -9.93
C ALA A 221 -2.76 8.36 -11.47
N ILE A 222 -1.58 8.09 -12.03
CA ILE A 222 -1.38 8.03 -13.48
C ILE A 222 -2.21 6.90 -14.08
N LEU A 223 -2.19 5.70 -13.48
CA LEU A 223 -2.97 4.55 -13.95
C LEU A 223 -4.47 4.81 -13.89
N ALA A 224 -4.97 5.42 -12.81
CA ALA A 224 -6.36 5.82 -12.64
C ALA A 224 -6.76 6.88 -13.67
N TYR A 225 -5.92 7.89 -13.90
CA TYR A 225 -6.14 8.92 -14.91
C TYR A 225 -6.28 8.35 -16.32
N VAL A 226 -5.36 7.45 -16.69
CA VAL A 226 -5.40 6.80 -17.99
C VAL A 226 -6.65 5.92 -18.14
N SER A 227 -7.04 5.20 -17.10
CA SER A 227 -8.26 4.36 -17.10
C SER A 227 -9.56 5.18 -17.10
N SER A 228 -9.51 6.46 -16.70
CA SER A 228 -10.68 7.37 -16.70
C SER A 228 -10.93 8.09 -18.02
N HIS A 229 -10.00 7.99 -19.00
CA HIS A 229 -10.09 8.68 -20.28
C HIS A 229 -10.20 7.70 -21.44
N ILE A 230 -11.32 7.73 -22.17
CA ILE A 230 -11.58 6.80 -23.28
C ILE A 230 -10.44 6.81 -24.32
N ALA A 231 -9.96 7.99 -24.73
CA ALA A 231 -8.91 8.10 -25.75
C ALA A 231 -7.60 7.47 -25.29
N LEU A 232 -7.18 7.71 -24.02
CA LEU A 232 -5.96 7.14 -23.47
C LEU A 232 -6.10 5.65 -23.22
N ALA A 233 -7.24 5.21 -22.68
CA ALA A 233 -7.55 3.82 -22.46
C ALA A 233 -7.53 3.02 -23.77
N SER A 234 -8.11 3.57 -24.86
CA SER A 234 -8.07 2.99 -26.20
C SER A 234 -6.63 2.92 -26.75
N TYR A 235 -5.87 4.01 -26.64
CA TYR A 235 -4.49 4.07 -27.13
C TYR A 235 -3.58 3.05 -26.44
N LEU A 236 -3.76 2.86 -25.13
CA LEU A 236 -2.98 1.91 -24.33
C LEU A 236 -3.62 0.52 -24.27
N ASN A 237 -4.76 0.30 -24.92
CA ASN A 237 -5.52 -0.94 -24.89
C ASN A 237 -5.78 -1.47 -23.46
N ILE A 238 -6.22 -0.58 -22.59
CA ILE A 238 -6.63 -0.89 -21.21
C ILE A 238 -8.13 -0.67 -21.02
N MET A 239 -8.68 -1.22 -19.97
CA MET A 239 -10.10 -1.05 -19.64
C MET A 239 -10.41 0.41 -19.31
N TYR A 240 -11.49 0.94 -19.89
CA TYR A 240 -12.04 2.22 -19.47
C TYR A 240 -12.99 2.02 -18.30
N ILE A 241 -12.81 2.80 -17.25
CA ILE A 241 -13.58 2.72 -16.00
C ILE A 241 -14.29 4.04 -15.78
N PRO A 242 -15.60 4.11 -16.09
CA PRO A 242 -16.39 5.33 -15.87
C PRO A 242 -16.40 5.72 -14.39
N GLY A 243 -16.22 7.00 -14.09
CA GLY A 243 -16.25 7.51 -12.71
C GLY A 243 -14.92 7.37 -11.96
N SER A 244 -13.89 6.74 -12.56
CA SER A 244 -12.57 6.60 -11.91
C SER A 244 -11.75 7.90 -11.89
N GLU A 245 -12.23 8.97 -12.54
CA GLU A 245 -11.64 10.30 -12.44
C GLU A 245 -11.59 10.82 -10.98
N GLU A 246 -12.56 10.47 -10.16
CA GLU A 246 -12.59 10.85 -8.74
C GLU A 246 -11.45 10.21 -7.94
N LEU A 247 -10.97 9.03 -8.36
CA LEU A 247 -9.78 8.42 -7.75
C LEU A 247 -8.53 9.29 -7.94
N VAL A 248 -8.43 9.98 -9.07
CA VAL A 248 -7.29 10.87 -9.34
C VAL A 248 -7.27 12.01 -8.33
N ILE A 249 -8.45 12.61 -8.06
CA ILE A 249 -8.59 13.68 -7.05
C ILE A 249 -8.20 13.16 -5.68
N PHE A 250 -8.70 11.99 -5.30
CA PHE A 250 -8.38 11.36 -4.02
C PHE A 250 -6.86 11.07 -3.89
N LEU A 251 -6.26 10.46 -4.92
CA LEU A 251 -4.85 10.09 -4.90
C LEU A 251 -3.92 11.29 -4.89
N LEU A 252 -4.26 12.37 -5.60
CA LEU A 252 -3.50 13.61 -5.54
C LEU A 252 -3.61 14.28 -4.16
N ALA A 253 -4.77 14.18 -3.49
CA ALA A 253 -4.91 14.62 -2.11
C ALA A 253 -4.07 13.75 -1.17
N PHE A 254 -4.12 12.43 -1.33
CA PHE A 254 -3.33 11.47 -0.56
C PHE A 254 -1.81 11.68 -0.72
N VAL A 255 -1.32 11.81 -1.97
CA VAL A 255 0.09 12.11 -2.24
C VAL A 255 0.51 13.44 -1.63
N GLY A 256 -0.33 14.48 -1.77
CA GLY A 256 -0.09 15.78 -1.16
C GLY A 256 0.00 15.71 0.37
N ALA A 257 -0.85 14.88 1.00
CA ALA A 257 -0.80 14.64 2.45
C ALA A 257 0.50 13.95 2.88
N LEU A 258 0.93 12.92 2.12
CA LEU A 258 2.17 12.19 2.40
C LEU A 258 3.41 13.08 2.23
N VAL A 259 3.46 13.89 1.17
CA VAL A 259 4.58 14.83 0.92
C VAL A 259 4.63 15.90 2.02
N GLY A 260 3.47 16.43 2.44
CA GLY A 260 3.41 17.38 3.56
C GLY A 260 3.79 16.74 4.90
N PHE A 261 3.43 15.46 5.11
CA PHE A 261 3.84 14.69 6.29
C PHE A 261 5.35 14.43 6.31
N LEU A 262 5.96 14.13 5.15
CA LEU A 262 7.42 13.94 5.01
C LEU A 262 8.23 15.15 5.48
N TRP A 263 7.68 16.36 5.45
CA TRP A 263 8.33 17.54 6.00
C TRP A 263 8.74 17.37 7.47
N TYR A 264 7.94 16.60 8.23
CA TYR A 264 8.19 16.34 9.64
C TYR A 264 8.74 14.95 9.91
N ASN A 265 8.47 13.98 9.02
CA ASN A 265 8.83 12.58 9.21
C ASN A 265 10.15 12.19 8.53
N ALA A 266 10.74 13.08 7.67
CA ALA A 266 12.06 12.85 7.11
C ALA A 266 13.13 12.81 8.21
N TYR A 267 14.20 12.02 8.01
CA TYR A 267 15.26 11.82 8.98
C TYR A 267 16.02 13.14 9.30
N PRO A 268 16.21 13.52 10.58
CA PRO A 268 15.67 12.90 11.79
C PRO A 268 14.20 13.28 12.02
N ALA A 269 13.32 12.28 12.20
CA ALA A 269 11.88 12.48 12.30
C ALA A 269 11.48 13.29 13.55
N GLN A 270 10.53 14.20 13.38
CA GLN A 270 9.89 14.97 14.45
C GLN A 270 8.58 14.31 14.92
N VAL A 271 8.06 13.36 14.15
CA VAL A 271 6.84 12.59 14.43
C VAL A 271 6.89 11.26 13.69
N PHE A 272 6.46 10.17 14.34
CA PHE A 272 6.31 8.85 13.73
C PHE A 272 4.90 8.66 13.20
N MET A 273 4.78 7.91 12.09
CA MET A 273 3.49 7.66 11.43
C MET A 273 2.55 6.84 12.32
N GLY A 274 3.03 5.73 12.86
CA GLY A 274 2.27 4.77 13.65
C GLY A 274 1.30 3.95 12.81
N ASP A 275 0.61 3.00 13.47
CA ASP A 275 -0.39 2.15 12.83
C ASP A 275 -1.58 2.95 12.34
N THR A 276 -1.89 4.09 12.99
CA THR A 276 -2.90 5.07 12.56
C THR A 276 -2.70 5.56 11.13
N GLY A 277 -1.44 5.65 10.68
CA GLY A 277 -1.10 6.09 9.32
C GLY A 277 -0.78 4.93 8.39
N SER A 278 0.07 3.99 8.83
CA SER A 278 0.61 2.96 7.96
C SER A 278 -0.44 1.97 7.47
N LEU A 279 -1.44 1.60 8.30
CA LEU A 279 -2.52 0.70 7.87
C LEU A 279 -3.41 1.32 6.78
N PRO A 280 -3.97 2.54 6.95
CA PRO A 280 -4.76 3.16 5.89
C PRO A 280 -3.95 3.49 4.65
N VAL A 281 -2.68 3.86 4.77
CA VAL A 281 -1.81 4.09 3.61
C VAL A 281 -1.74 2.86 2.71
N GLY A 282 -1.48 1.67 3.28
CA GLY A 282 -1.48 0.43 2.53
C GLY A 282 -2.86 0.06 1.97
N GLY A 283 -3.92 0.30 2.75
CA GLY A 283 -5.30 0.05 2.30
C GLY A 283 -5.72 0.94 1.12
N ILE A 284 -5.39 2.22 1.14
CA ILE A 284 -5.63 3.16 0.04
C ILE A 284 -4.96 2.66 -1.25
N ILE A 285 -3.70 2.25 -1.18
CA ILE A 285 -2.95 1.71 -2.33
C ILE A 285 -3.63 0.43 -2.86
N ALA A 286 -3.98 -0.50 -1.96
CA ALA A 286 -4.64 -1.75 -2.32
C ALA A 286 -5.97 -1.51 -3.02
N VAL A 287 -6.85 -0.74 -2.39
CA VAL A 287 -8.21 -0.49 -2.88
C VAL A 287 -8.21 0.27 -4.19
N THR A 288 -7.30 1.23 -4.36
CA THR A 288 -7.12 1.91 -5.65
C THR A 288 -6.77 0.92 -6.76
N ALA A 289 -5.78 0.06 -6.55
CA ALA A 289 -5.36 -0.92 -7.55
C ALA A 289 -6.48 -1.90 -7.92
N ILE A 290 -7.31 -2.28 -6.93
CA ILE A 290 -8.49 -3.13 -7.14
C ILE A 290 -9.54 -2.41 -7.97
N ILE A 291 -9.90 -1.18 -7.63
CA ILE A 291 -10.92 -0.40 -8.37
C ILE A 291 -10.53 -0.20 -9.83
N ILE A 292 -9.25 0.05 -10.11
CA ILE A 292 -8.77 0.19 -11.49
C ILE A 292 -8.45 -1.14 -12.17
N HIS A 293 -8.81 -2.28 -11.58
CA HIS A 293 -8.55 -3.64 -12.08
C HIS A 293 -7.06 -3.89 -12.42
N LYS A 294 -6.17 -3.44 -11.52
CA LYS A 294 -4.71 -3.58 -11.61
C LYS A 294 -4.13 -4.31 -10.39
N GLU A 295 -4.92 -5.12 -9.71
CA GLU A 295 -4.49 -5.82 -8.50
C GLU A 295 -3.31 -6.78 -8.74
N LEU A 296 -3.19 -7.35 -9.95
CA LEU A 296 -2.04 -8.18 -10.33
C LEU A 296 -0.75 -7.37 -10.56
N LEU A 297 -0.84 -6.05 -10.65
CA LEU A 297 0.30 -5.15 -10.75
C LEU A 297 0.86 -4.76 -9.38
N ILE A 298 0.13 -5.02 -8.30
CA ILE A 298 0.53 -4.70 -6.91
C ILE A 298 1.91 -5.26 -6.56
N PRO A 299 2.28 -6.53 -6.88
CA PRO A 299 3.62 -7.05 -6.60
C PRO A 299 4.74 -6.22 -7.24
N VAL A 300 4.47 -5.53 -8.35
CA VAL A 300 5.42 -4.64 -9.02
C VAL A 300 5.40 -3.26 -8.36
N ILE A 301 4.24 -2.61 -8.26
CA ILE A 301 4.12 -1.26 -7.68
C ILE A 301 4.56 -1.26 -6.21
N CYS A 302 4.11 -2.24 -5.43
CA CYS A 302 4.39 -2.37 -3.99
C CYS A 302 5.57 -3.31 -3.72
N PHE A 303 6.52 -3.42 -4.65
CA PHE A 303 7.66 -4.34 -4.53
C PHE A 303 8.40 -4.21 -3.20
N VAL A 304 8.59 -2.99 -2.72
CA VAL A 304 9.25 -2.74 -1.42
C VAL A 304 8.43 -3.34 -0.28
N PHE A 305 7.11 -3.14 -0.23
CA PHE A 305 6.25 -3.75 0.79
C PHE A 305 6.26 -5.26 0.73
N LEU A 306 6.28 -5.82 -0.49
CA LEU A 306 6.38 -7.25 -0.72
C LEU A 306 7.72 -7.80 -0.21
N ALA A 307 8.84 -7.13 -0.54
CA ALA A 307 10.18 -7.55 -0.12
C ALA A 307 10.32 -7.54 1.42
N GLU A 308 9.79 -6.51 2.09
CA GLU A 308 9.75 -6.44 3.56
C GLU A 308 8.93 -7.60 4.15
N SER A 309 7.72 -7.82 3.65
CA SER A 309 6.83 -8.89 4.12
C SER A 309 7.43 -10.27 3.90
N VAL A 310 7.98 -10.54 2.71
CA VAL A 310 8.63 -11.80 2.37
C VAL A 310 9.86 -12.03 3.27
N SER A 311 10.65 -10.99 3.53
CA SER A 311 11.83 -11.11 4.40
C SER A 311 11.46 -11.57 5.82
N VAL A 312 10.35 -11.05 6.37
CA VAL A 312 9.83 -11.44 7.70
C VAL A 312 9.32 -12.88 7.69
N ILE A 313 8.57 -13.26 6.65
CA ILE A 313 8.04 -14.64 6.52
C ILE A 313 9.18 -15.65 6.42
N LEU A 314 10.17 -15.39 5.56
CA LEU A 314 11.35 -16.25 5.39
C LEU A 314 12.15 -16.36 6.70
N GLN A 315 12.43 -15.23 7.34
CA GLN A 315 13.15 -15.19 8.61
C GLN A 315 12.45 -16.01 9.68
N THR A 316 11.13 -15.80 9.85
CA THR A 316 10.36 -16.47 10.89
C THR A 316 10.27 -17.98 10.66
N ARG A 317 10.06 -18.39 9.40
CA ARG A 317 9.99 -19.83 9.06
C ARG A 317 11.34 -20.50 9.24
N TYR A 318 12.42 -19.86 8.77
CA TYR A 318 13.77 -20.43 8.88
C TYR A 318 14.24 -20.51 10.35
N ALA A 319 13.95 -19.48 11.15
CA ALA A 319 14.22 -19.51 12.57
C ALA A 319 13.45 -20.63 13.31
N LYS A 320 12.15 -20.83 12.99
CA LYS A 320 11.37 -21.95 13.53
C LYS A 320 11.97 -23.32 13.17
N MET A 321 12.48 -23.50 11.96
CA MET A 321 13.15 -24.75 11.55
C MET A 321 14.44 -24.96 12.33
N GLY A 322 15.24 -23.91 12.53
CA GLY A 322 16.46 -23.97 13.35
C GLY A 322 16.16 -24.35 14.80
N ASN A 323 15.21 -23.65 15.41
CA ASN A 323 14.83 -23.86 16.82
C ASN A 323 14.36 -25.31 17.08
N ARG A 324 13.63 -25.93 16.13
CA ARG A 324 13.21 -27.34 16.23
C ARG A 324 14.40 -28.33 16.24
N ARG A 325 15.59 -27.88 15.77
CA ARG A 325 16.84 -28.65 15.73
C ARG A 325 17.83 -28.21 16.81
N GLY A 326 17.43 -27.35 17.74
CA GLY A 326 18.31 -26.76 18.76
C GLY A 326 19.34 -25.77 18.20
N LEU A 327 19.14 -25.26 16.99
CA LEU A 327 20.06 -24.37 16.27
C LEU A 327 19.46 -22.98 16.10
N LYS A 328 20.28 -21.94 16.19
CA LYS A 328 19.88 -20.55 16.00
C LYS A 328 20.11 -20.14 14.54
N TRP A 329 19.10 -20.35 13.69
CA TRP A 329 19.17 -20.05 12.28
C TRP A 329 18.52 -18.70 11.95
N ARG A 330 19.16 -17.94 11.04
CA ARG A 330 18.62 -16.70 10.46
C ARG A 330 18.88 -16.67 8.96
N VAL A 331 17.91 -16.16 8.17
CA VAL A 331 18.12 -15.87 6.75
C VAL A 331 18.93 -14.60 6.61
N PHE A 332 18.45 -13.51 7.20
CA PHE A 332 19.06 -12.19 7.20
C PHE A 332 19.62 -11.88 8.59
N LYS A 333 20.50 -10.89 8.68
CA LYS A 333 21.00 -10.36 9.96
C LYS A 333 19.85 -9.97 10.89
N ARG A 334 18.84 -9.31 10.33
CA ARG A 334 17.59 -8.89 10.98
C ARG A 334 16.46 -8.86 9.95
N ALA A 335 15.21 -8.91 10.40
CA ALA A 335 14.01 -8.72 9.57
C ALA A 335 13.07 -7.75 10.30
N PRO A 336 12.35 -6.90 9.58
CA PRO A 336 12.29 -6.76 8.10
C PRO A 336 13.65 -6.42 7.45
N ILE A 337 13.74 -6.49 6.10
CA ILE A 337 15.03 -6.39 5.39
C ILE A 337 15.74 -5.06 5.60
N HIS A 338 15.01 -3.94 5.77
CA HIS A 338 15.59 -2.64 6.06
C HIS A 338 16.42 -2.65 7.34
N ASP A 339 16.03 -3.41 8.37
CA ASP A 339 16.75 -3.54 9.62
C ASP A 339 18.08 -4.28 9.45
N ALA A 340 18.20 -5.15 8.44
CA ALA A 340 19.46 -5.85 8.18
C ALA A 340 20.60 -4.90 7.80
N PHE A 341 20.26 -3.73 7.21
CA PHE A 341 21.23 -2.71 6.80
C PHE A 341 21.76 -1.87 7.97
N ARG A 342 21.04 -1.85 9.12
CA ARG A 342 21.43 -1.10 10.33
C ARG A 342 22.30 -1.90 11.30
N VAL A 343 22.49 -3.20 11.08
CA VAL A 343 23.23 -4.07 12.02
C VAL A 343 24.72 -3.82 11.91
N LYS A 344 25.37 -3.46 13.07
CA LYS A 344 26.82 -3.32 13.17
C LYS A 344 27.54 -4.66 13.06
N PRO A 345 28.76 -4.68 12.49
CA PRO A 345 29.63 -5.83 12.62
C PRO A 345 29.83 -6.22 14.10
N GLY A 346 29.70 -7.52 14.41
CA GLY A 346 29.83 -8.03 15.79
C GLY A 346 28.60 -7.87 16.69
N GLN A 347 27.53 -7.19 16.26
CA GLN A 347 26.31 -7.01 17.06
C GLN A 347 25.48 -8.31 17.18
N ILE A 348 25.61 -9.22 16.24
CA ILE A 348 24.91 -10.52 16.27
C ILE A 348 25.87 -11.53 16.91
N PRO A 349 25.43 -12.28 17.95
CA PRO A 349 26.24 -13.33 18.57
C PRO A 349 26.69 -14.39 17.56
N SER A 350 27.88 -14.91 17.72
CA SER A 350 28.52 -15.88 16.81
C SER A 350 27.82 -17.25 16.72
N ASP A 351 26.94 -17.54 17.68
CA ASP A 351 26.13 -18.77 17.71
C ASP A 351 24.96 -18.78 16.71
N PHE A 352 24.69 -17.62 16.04
CA PHE A 352 23.70 -17.55 14.99
C PHE A 352 24.29 -17.94 13.62
N LYS A 353 23.68 -18.92 12.97
CA LYS A 353 23.98 -19.26 11.57
C LYS A 353 23.15 -18.38 10.64
N ILE A 354 23.80 -17.40 9.98
CA ILE A 354 23.16 -16.46 9.05
C ILE A 354 23.40 -16.96 7.63
N LEU A 355 22.32 -17.10 6.82
CA LEU A 355 22.39 -17.55 5.44
C LEU A 355 22.89 -16.44 4.51
N LEU A 356 22.34 -15.23 4.64
CA LEU A 356 22.67 -14.05 3.85
C LEU A 356 23.28 -12.98 4.76
N ASN A 357 24.61 -13.01 4.87
CA ASN A 357 25.38 -12.05 5.70
C ASN A 357 25.69 -10.77 4.90
N TRP A 358 24.68 -10.16 4.32
CA TRP A 358 24.76 -8.92 3.56
C TRP A 358 23.80 -7.88 4.11
N PRO A 359 24.14 -6.57 4.09
CA PRO A 359 25.42 -5.95 3.70
C PRO A 359 26.52 -6.17 4.74
N HIS A 360 27.77 -6.10 4.37
CA HIS A 360 28.90 -6.29 5.32
C HIS A 360 29.10 -5.10 6.26
N GLY A 361 28.57 -3.92 5.93
CA GLY A 361 28.65 -2.70 6.73
C GLY A 361 27.30 -2.30 7.32
N CYS A 362 27.33 -1.29 8.21
CA CYS A 362 26.16 -0.61 8.72
C CYS A 362 25.92 0.69 7.94
N TRP A 363 24.67 0.95 7.56
CA TRP A 363 24.31 2.14 6.79
C TRP A 363 23.50 3.11 7.63
N LEU A 364 23.65 4.41 7.35
CA LEU A 364 22.82 5.47 7.89
C LEU A 364 21.36 5.27 7.43
N GLU A 365 20.42 5.56 8.31
CA GLU A 365 18.98 5.39 8.06
C GLU A 365 18.51 6.21 6.84
N SER A 366 18.94 7.47 6.71
CA SER A 366 18.62 8.29 5.56
C SER A 366 19.11 7.71 4.23
N LYS A 367 20.28 7.05 4.23
CA LYS A 367 20.82 6.37 3.04
C LYS A 367 19.98 5.15 2.67
N ILE A 368 19.47 4.41 3.65
CA ILE A 368 18.61 3.25 3.42
C ILE A 368 17.27 3.74 2.84
N THR A 369 16.62 4.70 3.51
CA THR A 369 15.35 5.30 3.07
C THR A 369 15.43 5.80 1.62
N THR A 370 16.48 6.57 1.28
CA THR A 370 16.66 7.09 -0.10
C THR A 370 16.80 5.96 -1.12
N ARG A 371 17.52 4.88 -0.80
CA ARG A 371 17.67 3.74 -1.70
C ARG A 371 16.36 2.98 -1.90
N PHE A 372 15.54 2.85 -0.85
CA PHE A 372 14.20 2.26 -0.96
C PHE A 372 13.28 3.13 -1.84
N TRP A 373 13.37 4.47 -1.75
CA TRP A 373 12.66 5.37 -2.67
C TRP A 373 13.09 5.18 -4.12
N ILE A 374 14.42 5.05 -4.38
CA ILE A 374 14.93 4.79 -5.73
C ILE A 374 14.37 3.48 -6.28
N VAL A 375 14.36 2.41 -5.47
CA VAL A 375 13.75 1.13 -5.87
C VAL A 375 12.26 1.31 -6.16
N SER A 376 11.52 2.03 -5.31
CA SER A 376 10.10 2.32 -5.54
C SER A 376 9.86 3.11 -6.83
N ILE A 377 10.71 4.09 -7.17
CA ILE A 377 10.64 4.84 -8.42
C ILE A 377 10.84 3.92 -9.63
N ILE A 378 11.86 3.06 -9.57
CA ILE A 378 12.14 2.10 -10.66
C ILE A 378 10.95 1.15 -10.86
N MET A 379 10.39 0.62 -9.78
CA MET A 379 9.28 -0.32 -9.84
C MET A 379 7.98 0.37 -10.28
N ALA A 380 7.74 1.61 -9.86
CA ALA A 380 6.63 2.44 -10.32
C ALA A 380 6.73 2.74 -11.83
N ALA A 381 7.92 3.12 -12.31
CA ALA A 381 8.17 3.34 -13.72
C ALA A 381 7.97 2.03 -14.54
N LEU A 382 8.50 0.91 -14.04
CA LEU A 382 8.28 -0.40 -14.65
C LEU A 382 6.79 -0.74 -14.74
N ALA A 383 6.02 -0.52 -13.69
CA ALA A 383 4.57 -0.75 -13.66
C ALA A 383 3.83 0.07 -14.74
N ILE A 384 4.20 1.34 -14.93
CA ILE A 384 3.61 2.18 -15.97
C ILE A 384 4.02 1.70 -17.38
N VAL A 385 5.30 1.32 -17.56
CA VAL A 385 5.81 0.82 -18.82
C VAL A 385 5.13 -0.49 -19.24
N THR A 386 4.76 -1.35 -18.28
CA THR A 386 4.04 -2.62 -18.58
C THR A 386 2.72 -2.42 -19.29
N LEU A 387 2.10 -1.24 -19.18
CA LEU A 387 0.87 -0.92 -19.94
C LEU A 387 1.10 -0.87 -21.45
N LYS A 388 2.32 -0.54 -21.89
CA LYS A 388 2.66 -0.37 -23.31
C LYS A 388 3.45 -1.55 -23.90
N ILE A 389 4.01 -2.43 -23.06
CA ILE A 389 4.69 -3.64 -23.54
C ILE A 389 3.62 -4.63 -24.03
N ARG A 390 3.49 -4.75 -25.35
CA ARG A 390 2.52 -5.62 -26.04
C ARG A 390 3.20 -6.78 -26.76
#